data_3e46d011d093743315bf611b2665620f
#
_entry.id   3e46d011d093743315bf611b2665620f
#
_cell.length_a   1.000
_cell.length_b   1.000
_cell.length_c   1.000
_cell.angle_alpha   90.00
_cell.angle_beta   90.00
_cell.angle_gamma   90.00
#
_symmetry.space_group_name_H-M   'P 1'
#
loop_
_entity.id
_entity.type
_entity.pdbx_description
1 polymer ?
#
loop_
_entity_poly.entity_id
_entity_poly.type
_entity_poly.pdbx_seq_one_letter_code
_entity_poly.pdbx_strand_id
1 'polypeptide(L)'
;TSSYRVSGLNTAAGSFDFDGLTANELGWAGVGQYNDLANPCALMVYMGAIANGGTAAVPRLVLKTENALGLPSLPALPRHTKKLVEGDTAAALAELMAHNVTAQYGASRFPNMDVCAKSGTAEVGGGKAPHAWFAGFLRNPDAPYAFVVLVENGGSGADAAGSVAARVLDAVVNGY
;
A
#
# COMPACT_ATOMS: atom_id res chain seq x y z
N THR A 1 11.11 8.56 3.19
CA THR A 1 10.35 8.12 2.00
C THR A 1 10.10 9.29 1.07
N SER A 2 10.22 9.03 -0.24
CA SER A 2 10.08 10.08 -1.25
C SER A 2 8.62 10.53 -1.39
N SER A 3 8.42 11.81 -1.71
CA SER A 3 7.15 12.28 -2.27
C SER A 3 6.99 11.73 -3.69
N TYR A 4 5.75 11.47 -4.09
CA TYR A 4 5.43 11.11 -5.48
C TYR A 4 4.76 12.30 -6.17
N ARG A 5 5.14 12.55 -7.41
CA ARG A 5 4.41 13.47 -8.27
C ARG A 5 3.48 12.67 -9.16
N VAL A 6 2.18 12.78 -8.90
CA VAL A 6 1.14 12.06 -9.63
C VAL A 6 0.38 13.06 -10.49
N SER A 7 0.54 12.97 -11.81
CA SER A 7 -0.12 13.85 -12.78
C SER A 7 -0.01 15.36 -12.45
N GLY A 8 1.16 15.78 -11.97
CA GLY A 8 1.41 17.18 -11.60
C GLY A 8 1.14 17.53 -10.13
N LEU A 9 0.43 16.69 -9.38
CA LEU A 9 0.22 16.85 -7.95
C LEU A 9 1.36 16.21 -7.17
N ASN A 10 1.89 16.90 -6.17
CA ASN A 10 2.89 16.34 -5.26
C ASN A 10 2.17 15.73 -4.05
N THR A 11 2.54 14.51 -3.69
CA THR A 11 2.15 13.92 -2.41
C THR A 11 3.11 14.36 -1.32
N ALA A 12 2.70 14.32 -0.06
CA ALA A 12 3.61 14.53 1.07
C ALA A 12 4.70 13.46 1.10
N ALA A 13 5.90 13.83 1.54
CA ALA A 13 6.93 12.85 1.85
C ALA A 13 6.64 12.18 3.19
N GLY A 14 6.97 10.90 3.31
CA GLY A 14 7.11 10.27 4.60
C GLY A 14 8.47 10.63 5.22
N SER A 15 8.64 10.40 6.50
CA SER A 15 9.90 10.61 7.21
C SER A 15 10.30 9.37 8.00
N PHE A 16 11.61 9.11 8.00
CA PHE A 16 12.27 8.10 8.83
C PHE A 16 13.57 8.76 9.30
N ASP A 17 13.58 9.23 10.53
CA ASP A 17 14.74 9.89 11.12
C ASP A 17 15.27 9.03 12.26
N PHE A 18 16.49 8.54 12.08
CA PHE A 18 17.17 7.67 13.06
C PHE A 18 18.32 8.40 13.78
N ASP A 19 18.58 9.66 13.47
CA ASP A 19 19.68 10.40 14.04
C ASP A 19 19.41 10.72 15.52
N GLY A 20 20.35 10.39 16.38
CA GLY A 20 20.28 10.69 17.80
C GLY A 20 19.28 9.86 18.63
N LEU A 21 18.69 8.80 18.05
CA LEU A 21 17.76 7.94 18.76
C LEU A 21 18.46 7.11 19.85
N THR A 22 17.79 6.97 20.98
CA THR A 22 18.14 5.96 21.97
C THR A 22 17.84 4.55 21.45
N ALA A 23 18.42 3.52 22.07
CA ALA A 23 18.15 2.13 21.69
C ALA A 23 16.66 1.75 21.78
N ASN A 24 15.94 2.34 22.74
CA ASN A 24 14.50 2.12 22.88
C ASN A 24 13.69 2.78 21.72
N GLU A 25 14.00 4.01 21.38
CA GLU A 25 13.37 4.74 20.26
C GLU A 25 13.68 4.08 18.93
N LEU A 26 14.92 3.61 18.73
CA LEU A 26 15.28 2.82 17.55
C LEU A 26 14.49 1.50 17.46
N GLY A 27 14.25 0.85 18.60
CA GLY A 27 13.40 -0.33 18.66
C GLY A 27 11.96 -0.01 18.26
N TRP A 28 11.41 1.11 18.70
CA TRP A 28 10.08 1.58 18.32
C TRP A 28 10.00 1.94 16.83
N ALA A 29 10.97 2.67 16.29
CA ALA A 29 11.05 2.99 14.87
C ALA A 29 11.20 1.71 14.03
N GLY A 30 11.93 0.72 14.51
CA GLY A 30 12.10 -0.57 13.83
C GLY A 30 10.81 -1.38 13.65
N VAL A 31 9.77 -1.11 14.45
CA VAL A 31 8.43 -1.70 14.27
C VAL A 31 7.43 -0.74 13.60
N GLY A 32 7.91 0.38 13.06
CA GLY A 32 7.09 1.35 12.34
C GLY A 32 6.28 2.28 13.25
N GLN A 33 6.81 2.59 14.42
CA GLN A 33 6.23 3.50 15.40
C GLN A 33 7.15 4.69 15.64
N TYR A 34 6.95 5.40 16.74
CA TYR A 34 7.68 6.59 17.17
C TYR A 34 7.41 7.78 16.22
N ASN A 35 8.41 8.30 15.52
CA ASN A 35 8.29 9.44 14.60
C ASN A 35 8.27 9.03 13.11
N ASP A 36 8.09 7.75 12.83
CA ASP A 36 8.00 7.26 11.46
C ASP A 36 6.69 7.70 10.80
N LEU A 37 6.81 8.38 9.66
CA LEU A 37 5.67 8.79 8.84
C LEU A 37 5.74 8.12 7.48
N ALA A 38 4.72 7.35 7.15
CA ALA A 38 4.59 6.70 5.85
C ALA A 38 3.63 7.46 4.94
N ASN A 39 4.05 7.69 3.68
CA ASN A 39 3.16 8.18 2.64
C ASN A 39 2.34 6.99 2.09
N PRO A 40 0.99 7.01 2.14
CA PRO A 40 0.17 5.91 1.63
C PRO A 40 0.41 5.59 0.15
N CYS A 41 0.63 6.60 -0.69
CA CYS A 41 0.95 6.40 -2.10
C CYS A 41 2.30 5.68 -2.28
N ALA A 42 3.32 6.05 -1.48
CA ALA A 42 4.61 5.38 -1.50
C ALA A 42 4.49 3.92 -1.05
N LEU A 43 3.70 3.66 -0.01
CA LEU A 43 3.45 2.31 0.48
C LEU A 43 2.70 1.47 -0.56
N MET A 44 1.70 2.03 -1.26
CA MET A 44 1.00 1.35 -2.34
C MET A 44 1.95 0.98 -3.49
N VAL A 45 2.87 1.88 -3.88
CA VAL A 45 3.90 1.59 -4.89
C VAL A 45 4.82 0.47 -4.41
N TYR A 46 5.18 0.46 -3.13
CA TYR A 46 6.01 -0.60 -2.55
C TYR A 46 5.30 -1.97 -2.56
N MET A 47 3.99 -2.00 -2.24
CA MET A 47 3.17 -3.22 -2.37
C MET A 47 3.13 -3.71 -3.83
N GLY A 48 2.97 -2.79 -4.79
CA GLY A 48 3.06 -3.10 -6.22
C GLY A 48 4.43 -3.65 -6.65
N ALA A 49 5.51 -3.18 -6.03
CA ALA A 49 6.85 -3.70 -6.31
C ALA A 49 7.02 -5.12 -5.78
N ILE A 50 6.53 -5.43 -4.59
CA ILE A 50 6.52 -6.81 -4.06
C ILE A 50 5.71 -7.72 -4.99
N ALA A 51 4.52 -7.30 -5.40
CA ALA A 51 3.66 -8.05 -6.30
C ALA A 51 4.31 -8.36 -7.67
N ASN A 52 5.17 -7.49 -8.14
CA ASN A 52 5.75 -7.53 -9.49
C ASN A 52 7.29 -7.76 -9.49
N GLY A 53 7.78 -8.57 -8.57
CA GLY A 53 9.18 -9.03 -8.56
C GLY A 53 10.23 -7.92 -8.38
N GLY A 54 9.85 -6.82 -7.72
CA GLY A 54 10.76 -5.77 -7.30
C GLY A 54 10.58 -4.41 -7.96
N THR A 55 9.74 -4.29 -8.99
CA THR A 55 9.43 -3.02 -9.68
C THR A 55 7.93 -2.76 -9.67
N ALA A 56 7.52 -1.49 -9.64
CA ALA A 56 6.10 -1.11 -9.66
C ALA A 56 5.77 -0.16 -10.81
N ALA A 57 4.51 -0.11 -11.20
CA ALA A 57 4.01 0.96 -12.05
C ALA A 57 4.10 2.31 -11.32
N VAL A 58 4.54 3.35 -12.02
CA VAL A 58 4.51 4.73 -11.49
C VAL A 58 3.06 5.22 -11.51
N PRO A 59 2.51 5.65 -10.35
CA PRO A 59 1.13 6.13 -10.27
C PRO A 59 0.84 7.29 -11.21
N ARG A 60 -0.34 7.29 -11.81
CA ARG A 60 -0.85 8.38 -12.64
C ARG A 60 -2.37 8.52 -12.44
N LEU A 61 -2.88 9.75 -12.47
CA LEU A 61 -4.31 10.05 -12.40
C LEU A 61 -4.89 10.37 -13.79
N VAL A 62 -4.04 10.87 -14.71
CA VAL A 62 -4.46 11.23 -16.07
C VAL A 62 -4.01 10.14 -17.03
N LEU A 63 -4.95 9.51 -17.69
CA LEU A 63 -4.68 8.46 -18.69
C LEU A 63 -4.50 9.05 -20.08
N LYS A 64 -5.32 10.02 -20.45
CA LYS A 64 -5.28 10.74 -21.72
C LYS A 64 -5.75 12.18 -21.52
N THR A 65 -5.35 13.04 -22.42
CA THR A 65 -5.91 14.40 -22.56
C THR A 65 -6.42 14.57 -23.99
N GLU A 66 -7.33 15.52 -24.19
CA GLU A 66 -7.84 15.89 -25.50
C GLU A 66 -7.62 17.39 -25.71
N ASN A 67 -7.36 17.81 -26.93
CA ASN A 67 -7.27 19.23 -27.25
C ASN A 67 -8.66 19.86 -27.44
N ALA A 68 -8.73 21.16 -27.67
CA ALA A 68 -9.99 21.86 -27.84
C ALA A 68 -10.86 21.39 -29.06
N LEU A 69 -10.27 20.62 -29.96
CA LEU A 69 -10.95 19.99 -31.12
C LEU A 69 -11.36 18.53 -30.82
N GLY A 70 -11.22 18.04 -29.59
CA GLY A 70 -11.53 16.65 -29.21
C GLY A 70 -10.52 15.61 -29.70
N LEU A 71 -9.38 16.04 -30.23
CA LEU A 71 -8.34 15.10 -30.68
C LEU A 71 -7.54 14.62 -29.47
N PRO A 72 -7.37 13.30 -29.29
CA PRO A 72 -6.59 12.77 -28.20
C PRO A 72 -5.11 13.16 -28.34
N SER A 73 -4.50 13.58 -27.25
CA SER A 73 -3.04 13.63 -27.16
C SER A 73 -2.47 12.20 -27.12
N LEU A 74 -1.21 12.05 -27.48
CA LEU A 74 -0.54 10.75 -27.35
C LEU A 74 -0.70 10.24 -25.91
N PRO A 75 -1.17 8.99 -25.72
CA PRO A 75 -1.31 8.42 -24.39
C PRO A 75 0.06 8.38 -23.73
N ALA A 76 0.11 8.78 -22.46
CA ALA A 76 1.33 8.63 -21.68
C ALA A 76 1.68 7.15 -21.57
N LEU A 77 2.86 6.77 -22.00
CA LEU A 77 3.34 5.39 -21.86
C LEU A 77 3.44 5.01 -20.38
N PRO A 78 3.08 3.79 -20.01
CA PRO A 78 3.32 3.29 -18.66
C PRO A 78 4.79 3.42 -18.28
N ARG A 79 5.06 3.91 -17.10
CA ARG A 79 6.40 4.02 -16.53
C ARG A 79 6.51 3.10 -15.34
N HIS A 80 7.68 2.49 -15.16
CA HIS A 80 7.98 1.66 -14.00
C HIS A 80 9.04 2.34 -13.13
N THR A 81 9.04 2.00 -11.87
CA THR A 81 10.09 2.41 -10.93
C THR A 81 11.41 1.72 -11.30
N LYS A 82 12.52 2.25 -10.80
CA LYS A 82 13.72 1.41 -10.64
C LYS A 82 13.40 0.24 -9.70
N LYS A 83 14.26 -0.76 -9.66
CA LYS A 83 14.12 -1.87 -8.70
C LYS A 83 14.11 -1.33 -7.26
N LEU A 84 13.07 -1.63 -6.51
CA LEU A 84 12.86 -1.22 -5.11
C LEU A 84 13.16 -2.36 -4.13
N VAL A 85 13.00 -3.62 -4.58
CA VAL A 85 13.22 -4.85 -3.80
C VAL A 85 13.84 -5.88 -4.73
N GLU A 86 14.72 -6.72 -4.22
CA GLU A 86 15.24 -7.87 -4.98
C GLU A 86 14.14 -8.91 -5.23
N GLY A 87 14.18 -9.59 -6.39
CA GLY A 87 13.12 -10.49 -6.82
C GLY A 87 12.85 -11.63 -5.83
N ASP A 88 13.90 -12.26 -5.32
CA ASP A 88 13.79 -13.34 -4.34
C ASP A 88 13.18 -12.84 -3.02
N THR A 89 13.55 -11.63 -2.59
CA THR A 89 12.97 -10.98 -1.41
C THR A 89 11.49 -10.66 -1.64
N ALA A 90 11.13 -10.16 -2.82
CA ALA A 90 9.74 -9.88 -3.19
C ALA A 90 8.89 -11.16 -3.16
N ALA A 91 9.40 -12.26 -3.72
CA ALA A 91 8.73 -13.56 -3.69
C ALA A 91 8.54 -14.07 -2.26
N ALA A 92 9.58 -14.02 -1.42
CA ALA A 92 9.48 -14.44 -0.03
C ALA A 92 8.47 -13.60 0.76
N LEU A 93 8.46 -12.26 0.57
CA LEU A 93 7.49 -11.37 1.19
C LEU A 93 6.06 -11.68 0.75
N ALA A 94 5.84 -11.96 -0.54
CA ALA A 94 4.53 -12.31 -1.06
C ALA A 94 3.97 -13.57 -0.37
N GLU A 95 4.78 -14.62 -0.20
CA GLU A 95 4.36 -15.83 0.49
C GLU A 95 4.06 -15.59 1.98
N LEU A 96 4.91 -14.82 2.67
CA LEU A 96 4.65 -14.45 4.07
C LEU A 96 3.36 -13.64 4.21
N MET A 97 3.08 -12.71 3.29
CA MET A 97 1.88 -11.90 3.30
C MET A 97 0.63 -12.71 2.96
N ALA A 98 0.71 -13.69 2.07
CA ALA A 98 -0.39 -14.62 1.79
C ALA A 98 -0.69 -15.52 3.00
N HIS A 99 0.36 -16.09 3.62
CA HIS A 99 0.21 -16.85 4.85
C HIS A 99 -0.45 -16.02 5.96
N ASN A 100 -0.09 -14.76 6.09
CA ASN A 100 -0.65 -13.85 7.09
C ASN A 100 -2.17 -13.66 6.91
N VAL A 101 -2.66 -13.60 5.66
CA VAL A 101 -4.10 -13.50 5.38
C VAL A 101 -4.84 -14.74 5.89
N THR A 102 -4.33 -15.94 5.63
CA THR A 102 -4.98 -17.18 6.08
C THR A 102 -4.88 -17.38 7.59
N ALA A 103 -3.73 -17.07 8.18
CA ALA A 103 -3.44 -17.33 9.59
C ALA A 103 -4.02 -16.27 10.55
N GLN A 104 -4.12 -15.01 10.13
CA GLN A 104 -4.46 -13.89 11.02
C GLN A 104 -5.77 -13.18 10.67
N TYR A 105 -6.10 -13.05 9.37
CA TYR A 105 -7.24 -12.22 8.95
C TYR A 105 -8.46 -13.04 8.53
N GLY A 106 -8.27 -14.33 8.24
CA GLY A 106 -9.29 -15.25 7.76
C GLY A 106 -9.49 -15.17 6.23
N ALA A 107 -9.18 -16.28 5.55
CA ALA A 107 -9.32 -16.37 4.10
C ALA A 107 -10.76 -16.13 3.61
N SER A 108 -11.76 -16.50 4.41
CA SER A 108 -13.19 -16.28 4.09
C SER A 108 -13.59 -14.81 3.98
N ARG A 109 -12.76 -13.89 4.50
CA ARG A 109 -12.98 -12.44 4.34
C ARG A 109 -12.74 -11.96 2.90
N PHE A 110 -12.01 -12.75 2.09
CA PHE A 110 -11.58 -12.40 0.74
C PHE A 110 -11.99 -13.51 -0.26
N PRO A 111 -13.31 -13.70 -0.50
CA PRO A 111 -13.78 -14.78 -1.36
C PRO A 111 -13.30 -14.59 -2.81
N ASN A 112 -12.85 -15.69 -3.43
CA ASN A 112 -12.32 -15.71 -4.81
C ASN A 112 -11.12 -14.81 -5.07
N MET A 113 -10.38 -14.43 -4.00
CA MET A 113 -9.24 -13.54 -4.10
C MET A 113 -7.99 -14.19 -3.50
N ASP A 114 -6.86 -14.08 -4.21
CA ASP A 114 -5.54 -14.44 -3.70
C ASP A 114 -4.85 -13.19 -3.15
N VAL A 115 -5.18 -12.85 -1.90
CA VAL A 115 -4.73 -11.63 -1.22
C VAL A 115 -3.45 -11.86 -0.47
N CYS A 116 -2.48 -10.99 -0.68
CA CYS A 116 -1.28 -10.83 0.13
C CYS A 116 -1.38 -9.53 0.91
N ALA A 117 -1.40 -9.56 2.23
CA ALA A 117 -1.62 -8.34 3.01
C ALA A 117 -0.91 -8.31 4.38
N LYS A 118 -0.73 -7.10 4.90
CA LYS A 118 -0.25 -6.80 6.25
C LYS A 118 -1.07 -5.68 6.88
N SER A 119 -1.55 -5.91 8.09
CA SER A 119 -2.17 -4.89 8.93
C SER A 119 -1.12 -4.06 9.66
N GLY A 120 -1.45 -2.82 9.97
CA GLY A 120 -0.70 -1.94 10.85
C GLY A 120 -1.65 -1.23 11.82
N THR A 121 -1.21 -1.02 13.04
CA THR A 121 -1.92 -0.24 14.05
C THR A 121 -0.92 0.80 14.56
N ALA A 122 -1.10 2.05 14.11
CA ALA A 122 -0.15 3.13 14.37
C ALA A 122 -0.63 4.02 15.52
N GLU A 123 0.06 3.96 16.63
CA GLU A 123 -0.23 4.80 17.80
C GLU A 123 0.02 6.28 17.46
N VAL A 124 -0.91 7.15 17.85
CA VAL A 124 -0.84 8.59 17.56
C VAL A 124 -0.75 9.46 18.80
N GLY A 125 -0.79 8.84 19.99
CA GLY A 125 -0.72 9.55 21.25
C GLY A 125 -1.95 10.39 21.58
N GLY A 126 -1.84 11.20 22.64
CA GLY A 126 -2.90 12.16 23.02
C GLY A 126 -4.26 11.52 23.40
N GLY A 127 -4.28 10.25 23.80
CA GLY A 127 -5.52 9.53 24.14
C GLY A 127 -6.45 9.21 22.95
N LYS A 128 -5.97 9.41 21.73
CA LYS A 128 -6.72 9.05 20.51
C LYS A 128 -6.55 7.57 20.18
N ALA A 129 -7.54 6.98 19.53
CA ALA A 129 -7.41 5.65 18.98
C ALA A 129 -6.31 5.62 17.88
N PRO A 130 -5.57 4.52 17.74
CA PRO A 130 -4.55 4.36 16.70
C PRO A 130 -5.10 4.52 15.30
N HIS A 131 -4.24 4.86 14.34
CA HIS A 131 -4.58 4.76 12.92
C HIS A 131 -4.54 3.30 12.47
N ALA A 132 -5.61 2.85 11.83
CA ALA A 132 -5.71 1.51 11.28
C ALA A 132 -5.19 1.48 9.83
N TRP A 133 -4.22 0.61 9.57
CA TRP A 133 -3.63 0.40 8.24
C TRP A 133 -3.86 -1.01 7.75
N PHE A 134 -4.11 -1.14 6.45
CA PHE A 134 -4.12 -2.43 5.78
C PHE A 134 -3.58 -2.25 4.36
N ALA A 135 -2.46 -2.90 4.07
CA ALA A 135 -1.76 -2.75 2.80
C ALA A 135 -1.45 -4.10 2.18
N GLY A 136 -1.52 -4.18 0.86
CA GLY A 136 -1.27 -5.43 0.18
C GLY A 136 -1.48 -5.37 -1.32
N PHE A 137 -1.66 -6.55 -1.91
CA PHE A 137 -1.93 -6.74 -3.33
C PHE A 137 -2.67 -8.05 -3.60
N LEU A 138 -3.23 -8.15 -4.79
CA LEU A 138 -3.85 -9.37 -5.31
C LEU A 138 -2.90 -10.08 -6.26
N ARG A 139 -2.80 -11.40 -6.15
CA ARG A 139 -2.11 -12.26 -7.11
C ARG A 139 -3.05 -12.79 -8.21
N ASN A 140 -4.29 -12.31 -8.24
CA ASN A 140 -5.26 -12.65 -9.26
C ASN A 140 -4.82 -12.09 -10.63
N PRO A 141 -4.62 -12.91 -11.68
CA PRO A 141 -4.12 -12.43 -12.97
C PRO A 141 -5.04 -11.39 -13.63
N ASP A 142 -6.35 -11.53 -13.46
CA ASP A 142 -7.36 -10.65 -14.06
C ASP A 142 -7.61 -9.37 -13.22
N ALA A 143 -7.06 -9.32 -12.01
CA ALA A 143 -7.23 -8.21 -11.07
C ALA A 143 -5.93 -7.92 -10.29
N PRO A 144 -4.82 -7.57 -10.96
CA PRO A 144 -3.51 -7.40 -10.33
C PRO A 144 -3.40 -6.04 -9.64
N TYR A 145 -4.17 -5.84 -8.58
CA TYR A 145 -4.21 -4.57 -7.85
C TYR A 145 -3.30 -4.58 -6.63
N ALA A 146 -2.56 -3.48 -6.42
CA ALA A 146 -1.96 -3.14 -5.14
C ALA A 146 -2.83 -2.09 -4.43
N PHE A 147 -2.95 -2.19 -3.12
CA PHE A 147 -3.83 -1.33 -2.35
C PHE A 147 -3.23 -0.92 -1.00
N VAL A 148 -3.70 0.22 -0.50
CA VAL A 148 -3.48 0.68 0.88
C VAL A 148 -4.78 1.28 1.37
N VAL A 149 -5.19 0.86 2.55
CA VAL A 149 -6.31 1.43 3.29
C VAL A 149 -5.79 2.03 4.58
N LEU A 150 -6.14 3.28 4.84
CA LEU A 150 -5.89 3.99 6.08
C LEU A 150 -7.22 4.50 6.64
N VAL A 151 -7.50 4.15 7.90
CA VAL A 151 -8.62 4.71 8.65
C VAL A 151 -8.06 5.47 9.84
N GLU A 152 -8.13 6.79 9.81
CA GLU A 152 -7.66 7.64 10.91
C GLU A 152 -8.46 7.37 12.18
N ASN A 153 -7.75 7.17 13.29
CA ASN A 153 -8.32 6.83 14.59
C ASN A 153 -9.27 5.61 14.55
N GLY A 154 -9.01 4.68 13.61
CA GLY A 154 -9.86 3.51 13.37
C GLY A 154 -9.60 2.34 14.33
N GLY A 155 -8.57 2.41 15.16
CA GLY A 155 -8.20 1.35 16.11
C GLY A 155 -7.41 0.22 15.43
N SER A 156 -7.97 -0.99 15.42
CA SER A 156 -7.30 -2.18 14.86
C SER A 156 -7.16 -2.13 13.34
N GLY A 157 -5.95 -2.28 12.84
CA GLY A 157 -5.69 -2.34 11.41
C GLY A 157 -6.41 -3.49 10.70
N ALA A 158 -6.42 -4.67 11.30
CA ALA A 158 -7.09 -5.84 10.73
C ALA A 158 -8.61 -5.69 10.71
N ASP A 159 -9.20 -5.09 11.76
CA ASP A 159 -10.66 -4.97 11.86
C ASP A 159 -11.19 -3.79 11.05
N ALA A 160 -10.71 -2.57 11.29
CA ALA A 160 -11.22 -1.39 10.61
C ALA A 160 -10.75 -1.32 9.15
N ALA A 161 -9.43 -1.18 8.93
CA ALA A 161 -8.91 -1.03 7.57
C ALA A 161 -9.03 -2.32 6.74
N GLY A 162 -8.85 -3.50 7.37
CA GLY A 162 -9.04 -4.78 6.72
C GLY A 162 -10.47 -5.04 6.25
N SER A 163 -11.48 -4.59 7.02
CA SER A 163 -12.89 -4.70 6.61
C SER A 163 -13.23 -3.78 5.43
N VAL A 164 -12.67 -2.56 5.41
CA VAL A 164 -12.82 -1.67 4.25
C VAL A 164 -12.15 -2.27 3.02
N ALA A 165 -10.90 -2.78 3.18
CA ALA A 165 -10.20 -3.44 2.08
C ALA A 165 -11.00 -4.61 1.52
N ALA A 166 -11.53 -5.49 2.36
CA ALA A 166 -12.30 -6.65 1.93
C ALA A 166 -13.52 -6.25 1.08
N ARG A 167 -14.28 -5.26 1.53
CA ARG A 167 -15.47 -4.78 0.80
C ARG A 167 -15.12 -4.13 -0.53
N VAL A 168 -14.08 -3.30 -0.57
CA VAL A 168 -13.64 -2.65 -1.82
C VAL A 168 -13.12 -3.67 -2.81
N LEU A 169 -12.27 -4.61 -2.36
CA LEU A 169 -11.73 -5.65 -3.21
C LEU A 169 -12.81 -6.61 -3.72
N ASP A 170 -13.78 -6.94 -2.89
CA ASP A 170 -14.94 -7.76 -3.28
C ASP A 170 -15.72 -7.10 -4.42
N ALA A 171 -16.02 -5.82 -4.29
CA ALA A 171 -16.68 -5.04 -5.33
C ALA A 171 -15.89 -4.98 -6.65
N VAL A 172 -14.56 -4.88 -6.56
CA VAL A 172 -13.69 -4.79 -7.74
C VAL A 172 -13.50 -6.13 -8.45
N VAL A 173 -13.40 -7.24 -7.69
CA VAL A 173 -13.09 -8.57 -8.23
C VAL A 173 -14.37 -9.35 -8.58
N ASN A 174 -15.35 -9.34 -7.70
CA ASN A 174 -16.56 -10.15 -7.85
C ASN A 174 -17.75 -9.36 -8.45
N GLY A 175 -17.65 -8.04 -8.50
CA GLY A 175 -18.73 -7.16 -8.93
C GLY A 175 -19.80 -7.00 -7.85
N TYR A 176 -20.75 -6.07 -8.06
CA TYR A 176 -21.98 -5.92 -7.28
C TYR A 176 -23.14 -6.63 -8.00
#